data_e863958a1d750dd6fbd2bbc0239382df
#
_entry.id   e863958a1d750dd6fbd2bbc0239382df
#
_cell.length_a   1.000
_cell.length_b   1.000
_cell.length_c   1.000
_cell.angle_alpha   90.00
_cell.angle_beta   90.00
_cell.angle_gamma   90.00
#
_symmetry.space_group_name_H-M   'P 1'
#
loop_
_entity.id
_entity.type
_entity.pdbx_description
1 polymer ?
#
loop_
_entity_poly.entity_id
_entity_poly.type
_entity_poly.pdbx_seq_one_letter_code
_entity_poly.pdbx_strand_id
1 'polypeptide(L)'
;MKRAFITGMTGQDGSYLTEFLLSKGYQVHGLIRRASTFNTSRIDHLYEDPHNKSARMFLHYGDISDASMLTNWIYQIQPEEIYHLGAQSHVRVSFDMPEYTGDITALGTTRILEAVRKSGIKARFYQASSSEMFGESPPPQNEQTVFHPRSPYAVAKLYAYWMTVNYRDGYGLFTSNGILFNHESPRRGQTFVTRKITRAIAQIKAGRQKALYLGNLKAKRDWGYA
;
A
#
# COMPACT_ATOMS: atom_id res chain seq x y z
N MET A 1 -10.12 -13.07 -19.09
CA MET A 1 -10.11 -11.78 -18.35
C MET A 1 -8.90 -11.84 -17.40
N LYS A 2 -8.03 -10.81 -17.39
CA LYS A 2 -6.90 -10.79 -16.49
C LYS A 2 -7.35 -10.57 -15.03
N ARG A 3 -6.70 -11.24 -14.09
CA ARG A 3 -6.98 -11.14 -12.65
C ARG A 3 -5.85 -10.41 -11.95
N ALA A 4 -6.23 -9.39 -11.20
CA ALA A 4 -5.31 -8.64 -10.34
C ALA A 4 -5.64 -8.90 -8.87
N PHE A 5 -4.62 -9.09 -8.03
CA PHE A 5 -4.76 -9.17 -6.57
C PHE A 5 -4.11 -7.94 -5.93
N ILE A 6 -4.87 -7.20 -5.13
CA ILE A 6 -4.43 -5.95 -4.51
C ILE A 6 -4.50 -6.08 -2.99
N THR A 7 -3.39 -5.92 -2.31
CA THR A 7 -3.39 -5.66 -0.86
C THR A 7 -3.41 -4.16 -0.63
N GLY A 8 -4.15 -3.70 0.39
CA GLY A 8 -4.32 -2.26 0.62
C GLY A 8 -5.30 -1.59 -0.33
N MET A 9 -6.22 -2.34 -0.94
CA MET A 9 -7.24 -1.87 -1.88
C MET A 9 -8.08 -0.70 -1.33
N THR A 10 -8.37 -0.68 -0.03
CA THR A 10 -9.15 0.39 0.62
C THR A 10 -8.37 1.67 0.91
N GLY A 11 -7.06 1.67 0.62
CA GLY A 11 -6.21 2.85 0.73
C GLY A 11 -6.44 3.86 -0.41
N GLN A 12 -5.71 4.99 -0.37
CA GLN A 12 -5.74 5.99 -1.44
C GLN A 12 -5.40 5.35 -2.79
N ASP A 13 -4.19 4.83 -2.91
CA ASP A 13 -3.64 4.31 -4.15
C ASP A 13 -4.38 3.04 -4.61
N GLY A 14 -4.70 2.15 -3.65
CA GLY A 14 -5.46 0.93 -3.95
C GLY A 14 -6.83 1.21 -4.54
N SER A 15 -7.51 2.26 -4.08
CA SER A 15 -8.84 2.63 -4.61
C SER A 15 -8.77 3.19 -6.04
N TYR A 16 -7.79 4.02 -6.36
CA TYR A 16 -7.57 4.51 -7.73
C TYR A 16 -7.13 3.39 -8.66
N LEU A 17 -6.20 2.54 -8.21
CA LEU A 17 -5.75 1.40 -9.00
C LEU A 17 -6.89 0.43 -9.30
N THR A 18 -7.79 0.21 -8.34
CA THR A 18 -8.98 -0.63 -8.53
C THR A 18 -9.87 -0.08 -9.64
N GLU A 19 -10.22 1.21 -9.61
CA GLU A 19 -10.99 1.87 -10.68
C GLU A 19 -10.31 1.72 -12.03
N PHE A 20 -9.02 2.01 -12.07
CA PHE A 20 -8.23 1.93 -13.30
C PHE A 20 -8.22 0.51 -13.88
N LEU A 21 -7.98 -0.51 -13.08
CA LEU A 21 -7.96 -1.90 -13.56
C LEU A 21 -9.34 -2.39 -13.99
N LEU A 22 -10.40 -2.01 -13.28
CA LEU A 22 -11.78 -2.31 -13.69
C LEU A 22 -12.10 -1.66 -15.06
N SER A 23 -11.67 -0.40 -15.28
CA SER A 23 -11.84 0.28 -16.57
C SER A 23 -11.07 -0.39 -17.71
N LYS A 24 -9.97 -1.09 -17.40
CA LYS A 24 -9.20 -1.91 -18.35
C LYS A 24 -9.74 -3.32 -18.54
N GLY A 25 -10.86 -3.66 -17.94
CA GLY A 25 -11.50 -4.96 -18.11
C GLY A 25 -10.91 -6.07 -17.24
N TYR A 26 -10.17 -5.76 -16.19
CA TYR A 26 -9.66 -6.74 -15.23
C TYR A 26 -10.77 -7.23 -14.30
N GLN A 27 -10.58 -8.44 -13.80
CA GLN A 27 -11.18 -8.91 -12.57
C GLN A 27 -10.25 -8.54 -11.40
N VAL A 28 -10.75 -7.80 -10.42
CA VAL A 28 -9.94 -7.25 -9.34
C VAL A 28 -10.32 -7.89 -8.02
N HIS A 29 -9.34 -8.50 -7.37
CA HIS A 29 -9.48 -9.14 -6.07
C HIS A 29 -8.73 -8.33 -5.03
N GLY A 30 -9.39 -7.88 -3.98
CA GLY A 30 -8.81 -7.06 -2.93
C GLY A 30 -8.76 -7.77 -1.59
N LEU A 31 -7.58 -7.74 -0.95
CA LEU A 31 -7.46 -8.15 0.45
C LEU A 31 -7.88 -7.01 1.36
N ILE A 32 -8.87 -7.26 2.23
CA ILE A 32 -9.36 -6.31 3.22
C ILE A 32 -9.30 -6.92 4.62
N ARG A 33 -8.95 -6.10 5.62
CA ARG A 33 -8.96 -6.54 7.00
C ARG A 33 -10.39 -6.54 7.54
N ARG A 34 -10.71 -7.56 8.33
CA ARG A 34 -11.96 -7.57 9.07
C ARG A 34 -11.88 -6.56 10.21
N ALA A 35 -12.80 -5.62 10.23
CA ALA A 35 -12.91 -4.58 11.25
C ALA A 35 -14.38 -4.41 11.67
N SER A 36 -14.59 -3.97 12.91
CA SER A 36 -15.94 -3.66 13.41
C SER A 36 -16.56 -2.43 12.74
N THR A 37 -15.74 -1.56 12.18
CA THR A 37 -16.16 -0.39 11.39
C THR A 37 -15.79 -0.60 9.92
N PHE A 38 -16.69 -0.21 9.00
CA PHE A 38 -16.42 -0.28 7.58
C PHE A 38 -15.27 0.66 7.19
N ASN A 39 -14.30 0.13 6.44
CA ASN A 39 -13.17 0.89 5.92
C ASN A 39 -13.12 0.95 4.39
N THR A 40 -14.25 0.65 3.74
CA THR A 40 -14.39 0.48 2.28
C THR A 40 -14.87 1.74 1.56
N SER A 41 -15.11 2.85 2.27
CA SER A 41 -15.74 4.07 1.72
C SER A 41 -15.11 4.61 0.43
N ARG A 42 -13.84 4.31 0.15
CA ARG A 42 -13.15 4.73 -1.09
C ARG A 42 -13.47 3.84 -2.30
N ILE A 43 -14.07 2.67 -2.07
CA ILE A 43 -14.39 1.67 -3.10
C ILE A 43 -15.87 1.26 -3.10
N ASP A 44 -16.69 1.78 -2.19
CA ASP A 44 -18.12 1.41 -2.08
C ASP A 44 -18.88 1.66 -3.38
N HIS A 45 -18.53 2.74 -4.11
CA HIS A 45 -19.14 3.08 -5.40
C HIS A 45 -18.79 2.12 -6.54
N LEU A 46 -17.82 1.21 -6.34
CA LEU A 46 -17.41 0.18 -7.29
C LEU A 46 -18.03 -1.18 -6.95
N TYR A 47 -18.67 -1.27 -5.78
CA TYR A 47 -19.18 -2.54 -5.29
C TYR A 47 -20.41 -2.98 -6.09
N GLU A 48 -20.34 -4.20 -6.58
CA GLU A 48 -21.47 -4.95 -7.13
C GLU A 48 -21.62 -6.23 -6.32
N ASP A 49 -22.86 -6.70 -6.15
CA ASP A 49 -23.10 -7.99 -5.48
C ASP A 49 -22.34 -9.09 -6.22
N PRO A 50 -21.50 -9.89 -5.55
CA PRO A 50 -20.71 -10.95 -6.19
C PRO A 50 -21.55 -12.04 -6.89
N HIS A 51 -22.86 -12.13 -6.59
CA HIS A 51 -23.77 -13.03 -7.30
C HIS A 51 -24.16 -12.50 -8.70
N ASN A 52 -23.92 -11.22 -8.97
CA ASN A 52 -24.12 -10.66 -10.31
C ASN A 52 -23.03 -11.19 -11.25
N LYS A 53 -23.43 -11.68 -12.42
CA LYS A 53 -22.49 -12.17 -13.44
C LYS A 53 -21.57 -11.06 -14.02
N SER A 54 -21.97 -9.80 -13.86
CA SER A 54 -21.20 -8.62 -14.26
C SER A 54 -20.15 -8.22 -13.23
N ALA A 55 -20.23 -8.70 -11.99
CA ALA A 55 -19.31 -8.32 -10.92
C ALA A 55 -17.87 -8.66 -11.28
N ARG A 56 -17.00 -7.67 -11.16
CA ARG A 56 -15.56 -7.81 -11.45
C ARG A 56 -14.67 -7.39 -10.30
N MET A 57 -15.24 -6.90 -9.19
CA MET A 57 -14.51 -6.60 -7.97
C MET A 57 -14.94 -7.56 -6.86
N PHE A 58 -13.95 -8.22 -6.26
CA PHE A 58 -14.16 -9.22 -5.21
C PHE A 58 -13.32 -8.87 -3.99
N LEU A 59 -13.95 -8.84 -2.82
CA LEU A 59 -13.31 -8.51 -1.55
C LEU A 59 -13.08 -9.79 -0.75
N HIS A 60 -11.85 -10.00 -0.30
CA HIS A 60 -11.44 -11.16 0.48
C HIS A 60 -10.99 -10.69 1.86
N TYR A 61 -11.59 -11.26 2.90
CA TYR A 61 -11.16 -10.97 4.27
C TYR A 61 -9.86 -11.70 4.59
N GLY A 62 -8.93 -10.95 5.20
CA GLY A 62 -7.68 -11.51 5.66
C GLY A 62 -6.72 -10.46 6.22
N ASP A 63 -5.56 -10.91 6.69
CA ASP A 63 -4.49 -10.05 7.18
C ASP A 63 -3.15 -10.44 6.55
N ILE A 64 -2.30 -9.44 6.29
CA ILE A 64 -0.96 -9.64 5.73
C ILE A 64 -0.04 -10.43 6.68
N SER A 65 -0.38 -10.48 7.96
CA SER A 65 0.32 -11.31 8.95
C SER A 65 0.02 -12.81 8.82
N ASP A 66 -1.03 -13.20 8.12
CA ASP A 66 -1.44 -14.61 7.97
C ASP A 66 -0.94 -15.21 6.63
N ALA A 67 0.19 -15.93 6.72
CA ALA A 67 0.82 -16.58 5.57
C ALA A 67 -0.06 -17.68 4.94
N SER A 68 -0.80 -18.43 5.75
CA SER A 68 -1.64 -19.53 5.27
C SER A 68 -2.81 -19.01 4.45
N MET A 69 -3.48 -17.98 4.96
CA MET A 69 -4.60 -17.32 4.28
C MET A 69 -4.13 -16.67 2.97
N LEU A 70 -2.99 -15.96 2.95
CA LEU A 70 -2.42 -15.37 1.74
C LEU A 70 -2.13 -16.44 0.68
N THR A 71 -1.53 -17.56 1.07
CA THR A 71 -1.25 -18.68 0.18
C THR A 71 -2.55 -19.23 -0.42
N ASN A 72 -3.58 -19.43 0.40
CA ASN A 72 -4.86 -19.92 -0.05
C ASN A 72 -5.53 -18.98 -1.08
N TRP A 73 -5.57 -17.67 -0.80
CA TRP A 73 -6.14 -16.71 -1.75
C TRP A 73 -5.36 -16.64 -3.05
N ILE A 74 -4.03 -16.59 -3.00
CA ILE A 74 -3.20 -16.56 -4.21
C ILE A 74 -3.40 -17.84 -5.03
N TYR A 75 -3.48 -18.99 -4.38
CA TYR A 75 -3.74 -20.27 -5.04
C TYR A 75 -5.14 -20.34 -5.67
N GLN A 76 -6.18 -19.86 -5.00
CA GLN A 76 -7.55 -19.87 -5.50
C GLN A 76 -7.79 -18.86 -6.63
N ILE A 77 -7.25 -17.65 -6.48
CA ILE A 77 -7.44 -16.55 -7.44
C ILE A 77 -6.59 -16.76 -8.69
N GLN A 78 -5.39 -17.33 -8.56
CA GLN A 78 -4.43 -17.46 -9.66
C GLN A 78 -4.21 -16.12 -10.39
N PRO A 79 -3.81 -15.02 -9.68
CA PRO A 79 -3.68 -13.71 -10.29
C PRO A 79 -2.53 -13.68 -11.29
N GLU A 80 -2.69 -12.96 -12.38
CA GLU A 80 -1.63 -12.63 -13.33
C GLU A 80 -0.80 -11.43 -12.85
N GLU A 81 -1.39 -10.58 -12.00
CA GLU A 81 -0.73 -9.39 -11.46
C GLU A 81 -1.06 -9.23 -9.97
N ILE A 82 -0.05 -8.92 -9.17
CA ILE A 82 -0.19 -8.69 -7.73
C ILE A 82 0.37 -7.31 -7.41
N TYR A 83 -0.45 -6.46 -6.81
CA TYR A 83 -0.08 -5.12 -6.37
C TYR A 83 -0.06 -5.08 -4.84
N HIS A 84 1.13 -5.09 -4.27
CA HIS A 84 1.30 -5.06 -2.82
C HIS A 84 1.45 -3.62 -2.32
N LEU A 85 0.29 -3.00 -1.99
CA LEU A 85 0.19 -1.64 -1.46
C LEU A 85 -0.08 -1.63 0.05
N GLY A 86 -0.45 -2.78 0.62
CA GLY A 86 -0.77 -2.92 2.04
C GLY A 86 0.46 -2.75 2.92
N ALA A 87 0.37 -1.87 3.91
CA ALA A 87 1.42 -1.60 4.90
C ALA A 87 0.83 -0.92 6.14
N GLN A 88 1.59 -0.93 7.24
CA GLN A 88 1.46 0.09 8.28
C GLN A 88 2.19 1.33 7.76
N SER A 89 1.49 2.29 7.17
CA SER A 89 2.08 3.37 6.37
C SER A 89 2.27 4.70 7.11
N HIS A 90 1.88 4.79 8.39
CA HIS A 90 2.01 6.02 9.15
C HIS A 90 3.36 6.08 9.87
N VAL A 91 4.27 6.93 9.39
CA VAL A 91 5.66 7.02 9.90
C VAL A 91 5.69 7.25 11.42
N ARG A 92 4.88 8.18 11.95
CA ARG A 92 4.87 8.44 13.40
C ARG A 92 4.47 7.19 14.21
N VAL A 93 3.43 6.47 13.77
CA VAL A 93 2.97 5.24 14.44
C VAL A 93 4.04 4.15 14.42
N SER A 94 4.94 4.14 13.44
CA SER A 94 6.02 3.15 13.39
C SER A 94 7.00 3.25 14.56
N PHE A 95 7.15 4.43 15.15
CA PHE A 95 7.97 4.60 16.37
C PHE A 95 7.25 4.09 17.62
N ASP A 96 5.94 4.16 17.66
CA ASP A 96 5.14 3.68 18.78
C ASP A 96 4.90 2.15 18.70
N MET A 97 4.90 1.59 17.47
CA MET A 97 4.62 0.18 17.19
C MET A 97 5.63 -0.42 16.18
N PRO A 98 6.93 -0.47 16.51
CA PRO A 98 7.97 -0.90 15.56
C PRO A 98 7.86 -2.38 15.16
N GLU A 99 7.53 -3.27 16.09
CA GLU A 99 7.36 -4.71 15.83
C GLU A 99 6.19 -4.96 14.87
N TYR A 100 5.03 -4.37 15.13
CA TYR A 100 3.87 -4.47 14.26
C TYR A 100 4.18 -3.91 12.86
N THR A 101 4.89 -2.78 12.79
CA THR A 101 5.32 -2.19 11.53
C THR A 101 6.23 -3.14 10.75
N GLY A 102 7.19 -3.75 11.41
CA GLY A 102 8.07 -4.76 10.83
C GLY A 102 7.31 -6.00 10.35
N ASP A 103 6.41 -6.52 11.17
CA ASP A 103 5.62 -7.71 10.84
C ASP A 103 4.73 -7.50 9.60
N ILE A 104 3.99 -6.40 9.57
CA ILE A 104 3.06 -6.11 8.46
C ILE A 104 3.79 -5.63 7.21
N THR A 105 4.72 -4.69 7.34
CA THR A 105 5.32 -4.02 6.17
C THR A 105 6.50 -4.79 5.60
N ALA A 106 7.36 -5.37 6.45
CA ALA A 106 8.53 -6.12 6.02
C ALA A 106 8.17 -7.60 5.78
N LEU A 107 7.83 -8.34 6.84
CA LEU A 107 7.52 -9.77 6.73
C LEU A 107 6.28 -10.05 5.90
N GLY A 108 5.30 -9.14 5.89
CA GLY A 108 4.13 -9.24 5.00
C GLY A 108 4.50 -9.37 3.53
N THR A 109 5.49 -8.60 3.07
CA THR A 109 6.04 -8.73 1.70
C THR A 109 6.64 -10.12 1.47
N THR A 110 7.43 -10.61 2.41
CA THR A 110 8.01 -11.97 2.31
C THR A 110 6.92 -13.04 2.24
N ARG A 111 5.86 -12.93 3.04
CA ARG A 111 4.74 -13.88 3.02
C ARG A 111 4.06 -13.96 1.66
N ILE A 112 3.83 -12.81 1.01
CA ILE A 112 3.21 -12.78 -0.32
C ILE A 112 4.17 -13.35 -1.38
N LEU A 113 5.44 -12.96 -1.35
CA LEU A 113 6.45 -13.49 -2.26
C LEU A 113 6.60 -15.02 -2.12
N GLU A 114 6.61 -15.54 -0.89
CA GLU A 114 6.63 -16.98 -0.63
C GLU A 114 5.35 -17.67 -1.12
N ALA A 115 4.18 -17.05 -0.95
CA ALA A 115 2.93 -17.59 -1.46
C ALA A 115 2.95 -17.69 -3.00
N VAL A 116 3.47 -16.67 -3.70
CA VAL A 116 3.66 -16.70 -5.16
C VAL A 116 4.63 -17.80 -5.55
N ARG A 117 5.80 -17.87 -4.91
CA ARG A 117 6.83 -18.87 -5.20
C ARG A 117 6.31 -20.30 -5.01
N LYS A 118 5.65 -20.56 -3.87
CA LYS A 118 5.12 -21.91 -3.54
C LYS A 118 3.93 -22.32 -4.38
N SER A 119 3.10 -21.37 -4.82
CA SER A 119 1.98 -21.67 -5.70
C SER A 119 2.40 -21.99 -7.14
N GLY A 120 3.63 -21.66 -7.53
CA GLY A 120 4.14 -21.86 -8.89
C GLY A 120 3.47 -20.99 -9.97
N ILE A 121 2.65 -20.01 -9.58
CA ILE A 121 1.97 -19.12 -10.52
C ILE A 121 2.98 -18.15 -11.17
N LYS A 122 2.73 -17.81 -12.43
CA LYS A 122 3.53 -16.81 -13.17
C LYS A 122 2.90 -15.42 -13.04
N ALA A 123 2.84 -14.92 -11.81
CA ALA A 123 2.32 -13.58 -11.54
C ALA A 123 3.42 -12.51 -11.69
N ARG A 124 3.02 -11.31 -12.14
CA ARG A 124 3.84 -10.10 -12.04
C ARG A 124 3.57 -9.45 -10.67
N PHE A 125 4.60 -9.27 -9.88
CA PHE A 125 4.49 -8.71 -8.54
C PHE A 125 5.05 -7.28 -8.52
N TYR A 126 4.25 -6.34 -8.03
CA TYR A 126 4.64 -4.96 -7.78
C TYR A 126 4.66 -4.68 -6.28
N GLN A 127 5.80 -4.20 -5.78
CA GLN A 127 6.00 -3.73 -4.41
C GLN A 127 5.91 -2.20 -4.37
N ALA A 128 4.97 -1.66 -3.60
CA ALA A 128 4.97 -0.26 -3.26
C ALA A 128 6.07 0.02 -2.23
N SER A 129 7.20 0.50 -2.71
CA SER A 129 8.31 0.99 -1.89
C SER A 129 8.11 2.48 -1.57
N SER A 130 9.06 3.14 -0.95
CA SER A 130 8.88 4.49 -0.43
C SER A 130 10.15 5.33 -0.53
N SER A 131 10.02 6.61 -0.85
CA SER A 131 11.12 7.58 -0.75
C SER A 131 11.66 7.73 0.68
N GLU A 132 10.91 7.34 1.71
CA GLU A 132 11.39 7.32 3.09
C GLU A 132 12.61 6.38 3.29
N MET A 133 12.84 5.43 2.35
CA MET A 133 14.04 4.59 2.37
C MET A 133 15.32 5.41 2.17
N PHE A 134 15.27 6.52 1.44
CA PHE A 134 16.40 7.43 1.27
C PHE A 134 16.78 8.14 2.56
N GLY A 135 15.80 8.47 3.41
CA GLY A 135 16.01 9.05 4.74
C GLY A 135 16.87 10.31 4.73
N GLU A 136 18.12 10.22 5.19
CA GLU A 136 19.07 11.35 5.25
C GLU A 136 19.90 11.53 3.97
N SER A 137 19.77 10.68 2.98
CA SER A 137 20.52 10.85 1.73
C SER A 137 20.14 12.17 1.05
N PRO A 138 21.13 12.98 0.63
CA PRO A 138 20.85 14.30 0.08
C PRO A 138 20.10 14.22 -1.27
N PRO A 139 19.24 15.20 -1.57
CA PRO A 139 18.64 15.34 -2.88
C PRO A 139 19.64 15.92 -3.92
N PRO A 140 19.42 15.69 -5.24
CA PRO A 140 18.35 14.89 -5.83
C PRO A 140 18.61 13.38 -5.65
N GLN A 141 17.52 12.61 -5.46
CA GLN A 141 17.60 11.16 -5.26
C GLN A 141 17.15 10.43 -6.53
N ASN A 142 17.79 9.29 -6.80
CA ASN A 142 17.47 8.39 -7.90
C ASN A 142 17.69 6.92 -7.48
N GLU A 143 17.53 5.98 -8.39
CA GLU A 143 17.63 4.55 -8.12
C GLU A 143 19.03 4.09 -7.70
N GLN A 144 20.08 4.90 -7.89
CA GLN A 144 21.47 4.64 -7.48
C GLN A 144 21.82 5.28 -6.14
N THR A 145 20.94 6.14 -5.61
CA THR A 145 21.15 6.81 -4.33
C THR A 145 21.14 5.78 -3.19
N VAL A 146 22.14 5.83 -2.34
CA VAL A 146 22.24 4.94 -1.18
C VAL A 146 21.08 5.20 -0.22
N PHE A 147 20.43 4.13 0.22
CA PHE A 147 19.37 4.22 1.20
C PHE A 147 19.92 4.44 2.61
N HIS A 148 19.34 5.39 3.33
CA HIS A 148 19.71 5.74 4.71
C HIS A 148 18.44 5.97 5.56
N PRO A 149 17.64 4.91 5.83
CA PRO A 149 16.33 5.04 6.47
C PRO A 149 16.43 5.62 7.89
N ARG A 150 15.47 6.45 8.28
CA ARG A 150 15.44 7.17 9.57
C ARG A 150 14.18 6.90 10.40
N SER A 151 13.42 5.87 10.06
CA SER A 151 12.25 5.44 10.82
C SER A 151 12.06 3.93 10.75
N PRO A 152 11.39 3.28 11.72
CA PRO A 152 11.04 1.87 11.62
C PRO A 152 10.23 1.52 10.37
N TYR A 153 9.35 2.43 9.93
CA TYR A 153 8.64 2.29 8.66
C TYR A 153 9.60 2.24 7.45
N ALA A 154 10.55 3.17 7.39
CA ALA A 154 11.52 3.23 6.30
C ALA A 154 12.42 1.98 6.27
N VAL A 155 12.84 1.48 7.44
CA VAL A 155 13.61 0.23 7.57
C VAL A 155 12.78 -0.97 7.09
N ALA A 156 11.50 -1.04 7.47
CA ALA A 156 10.60 -2.11 7.02
C ALA A 156 10.38 -2.07 5.50
N LYS A 157 10.23 -0.89 4.91
CA LYS A 157 10.13 -0.71 3.45
C LYS A 157 11.43 -1.07 2.74
N LEU A 158 12.59 -0.76 3.31
CA LEU A 158 13.89 -1.15 2.77
C LEU A 158 14.09 -2.67 2.77
N TYR A 159 13.67 -3.36 3.84
CA TYR A 159 13.62 -4.81 3.86
C TYR A 159 12.76 -5.37 2.72
N ALA A 160 11.53 -4.85 2.60
CA ALA A 160 10.59 -5.26 1.55
C ALA A 160 11.16 -5.03 0.13
N TYR A 161 11.85 -3.90 -0.08
CA TYR A 161 12.54 -3.60 -1.32
C TYR A 161 13.58 -4.66 -1.67
N TRP A 162 14.49 -4.98 -0.74
CA TRP A 162 15.56 -5.95 -0.98
C TRP A 162 15.04 -7.37 -1.10
N MET A 163 13.97 -7.73 -0.37
CA MET A 163 13.32 -9.02 -0.57
C MET A 163 12.72 -9.15 -1.98
N THR A 164 12.11 -8.08 -2.49
CA THR A 164 11.57 -8.05 -3.86
C THR A 164 12.69 -8.24 -4.90
N VAL A 165 13.84 -7.57 -4.72
CA VAL A 165 15.03 -7.76 -5.58
C VAL A 165 15.54 -9.19 -5.47
N ASN A 166 15.70 -9.71 -4.23
CA ASN A 166 16.22 -11.05 -3.99
C ASN A 166 15.35 -12.15 -4.63
N TYR A 167 14.02 -12.01 -4.57
CA TYR A 167 13.11 -13.00 -5.17
C TYR A 167 13.13 -12.93 -6.71
N ARG A 168 13.42 -11.78 -7.30
CA ARG A 168 13.67 -11.66 -8.73
C ARG A 168 14.97 -12.38 -9.13
N ASP A 169 16.04 -12.04 -8.43
CA ASP A 169 17.39 -12.47 -8.81
C ASP A 169 17.66 -13.93 -8.41
N GLY A 170 17.17 -14.36 -7.23
CA GLY A 170 17.43 -15.70 -6.69
C GLY A 170 16.42 -16.78 -7.13
N TYR A 171 15.15 -16.39 -7.37
CA TYR A 171 14.10 -17.35 -7.75
C TYR A 171 13.49 -17.12 -9.14
N GLY A 172 13.94 -16.10 -9.87
CA GLY A 172 13.46 -15.80 -11.22
C GLY A 172 12.01 -15.32 -11.27
N LEU A 173 11.46 -14.80 -10.16
CA LEU A 173 10.11 -14.24 -10.15
C LEU A 173 10.09 -12.89 -10.86
N PHE A 174 9.01 -12.60 -11.58
CA PHE A 174 8.81 -11.26 -12.13
C PHE A 174 8.37 -10.30 -11.01
N THR A 175 9.32 -9.61 -10.41
CA THR A 175 9.06 -8.65 -9.33
C THR A 175 9.65 -7.29 -9.63
N SER A 176 8.95 -6.22 -9.24
CA SER A 176 9.41 -4.84 -9.40
C SER A 176 9.07 -3.99 -8.18
N ASN A 177 9.92 -3.00 -7.89
CA ASN A 177 9.72 -2.00 -6.88
C ASN A 177 9.35 -0.64 -7.52
N GLY A 178 8.31 0.02 -7.02
CA GLY A 178 8.05 1.42 -7.31
C GLY A 178 8.46 2.28 -6.11
N ILE A 179 9.44 3.15 -6.27
CA ILE A 179 9.86 4.06 -5.20
C ILE A 179 8.92 5.27 -5.20
N LEU A 180 7.91 5.21 -4.36
CA LEU A 180 6.87 6.23 -4.30
C LEU A 180 7.32 7.40 -3.43
N PHE A 181 7.31 8.59 -4.01
CA PHE A 181 7.43 9.85 -3.28
C PHE A 181 6.08 10.25 -2.68
N ASN A 182 6.04 11.35 -1.93
CA ASN A 182 4.78 11.83 -1.35
C ASN A 182 3.77 12.16 -2.46
N HIS A 183 2.61 11.56 -2.40
CA HIS A 183 1.55 11.80 -3.38
C HIS A 183 0.20 11.88 -2.67
N GLU A 184 -0.60 12.83 -3.08
CA GLU A 184 -1.78 13.24 -2.36
C GLU A 184 -3.00 13.29 -3.28
N SER A 185 -4.17 13.17 -2.69
CA SER A 185 -5.44 13.31 -3.39
C SER A 185 -6.60 13.59 -2.43
N PRO A 186 -7.82 13.83 -2.93
CA PRO A 186 -9.01 13.89 -2.08
C PRO A 186 -9.26 12.62 -1.26
N ARG A 187 -8.68 11.48 -1.67
CA ARG A 187 -8.77 10.19 -0.95
C ARG A 187 -7.70 9.98 0.11
N ARG A 188 -6.81 10.95 0.31
CA ARG A 188 -5.74 10.84 1.33
C ARG A 188 -6.33 10.62 2.72
N GLY A 189 -5.67 9.77 3.52
CA GLY A 189 -6.04 9.52 4.91
C GLY A 189 -6.03 10.80 5.75
N GLN A 190 -7.00 10.95 6.65
CA GLN A 190 -7.27 12.19 7.36
C GLN A 190 -6.15 12.66 8.31
N THR A 191 -5.28 11.75 8.74
CA THR A 191 -4.15 12.00 9.65
C THR A 191 -2.88 12.41 8.91
N PHE A 192 -2.82 12.26 7.59
CA PHE A 192 -1.68 12.70 6.79
C PHE A 192 -1.67 14.20 6.60
N VAL A 193 -0.48 14.79 6.50
CA VAL A 193 -0.24 16.23 6.67
C VAL A 193 -1.11 17.10 5.77
N THR A 194 -1.23 16.83 4.49
CA THR A 194 -2.02 17.65 3.55
C THR A 194 -3.51 17.60 3.89
N ARG A 195 -4.06 16.41 4.13
CA ARG A 195 -5.45 16.24 4.51
C ARG A 195 -5.73 16.79 5.90
N LYS A 196 -4.80 16.64 6.83
CA LYS A 196 -4.86 17.25 8.17
C LYS A 196 -4.97 18.77 8.05
N ILE A 197 -4.14 19.40 7.20
CA ILE A 197 -4.14 20.86 6.97
C ILE A 197 -5.49 21.29 6.36
N THR A 198 -5.92 20.71 5.26
CA THR A 198 -7.16 21.13 4.57
C THR A 198 -8.39 20.99 5.47
N ARG A 199 -8.48 19.92 6.26
CA ARG A 199 -9.56 19.73 7.23
C ARG A 199 -9.50 20.75 8.36
N ALA A 200 -8.31 21.01 8.91
CA ALA A 200 -8.15 22.00 9.98
C ALA A 200 -8.55 23.41 9.51
N ILE A 201 -8.14 23.82 8.31
CA ILE A 201 -8.53 25.11 7.71
C ILE A 201 -10.06 25.20 7.62
N ALA A 202 -10.73 24.16 7.13
CA ALA A 202 -12.19 24.13 7.03
C ALA A 202 -12.85 24.27 8.41
N GLN A 203 -12.34 23.57 9.44
CA GLN A 203 -12.84 23.65 10.81
C GLN A 203 -12.59 25.03 11.45
N ILE A 204 -11.42 25.64 11.20
CA ILE A 204 -11.10 26.99 11.69
C ILE A 204 -12.03 28.02 11.05
N LYS A 205 -12.25 27.94 9.72
CA LYS A 205 -13.22 28.83 9.02
C LYS A 205 -14.64 28.66 9.53
N ALA A 206 -15.02 27.46 9.93
CA ALA A 206 -16.35 27.19 10.51
C ALA A 206 -16.45 27.52 12.00
N GLY A 207 -15.41 28.10 12.62
CA GLY A 207 -15.39 28.43 14.04
C GLY A 207 -15.34 27.23 15.00
N ARG A 208 -15.06 26.02 14.47
CA ARG A 208 -15.07 24.77 15.25
C ARG A 208 -13.69 24.37 15.80
N GLN A 209 -12.65 25.02 15.34
CA GLN A 209 -11.26 24.82 15.77
C GLN A 209 -10.51 26.16 15.80
N LYS A 210 -9.64 26.35 16.79
CA LYS A 210 -8.89 27.63 16.95
C LYS A 210 -7.53 27.61 16.27
N ALA A 211 -6.87 26.47 16.24
CA ALA A 211 -5.49 26.35 15.75
C ALA A 211 -5.20 24.96 15.16
N LEU A 212 -4.18 24.89 14.31
CA LEU A 212 -3.60 23.65 13.80
C LEU A 212 -2.16 23.53 14.33
N TYR A 213 -1.85 22.38 14.93
CA TYR A 213 -0.50 22.07 15.38
C TYR A 213 0.18 21.13 14.38
N LEU A 214 1.34 21.56 13.89
CA LEU A 214 2.20 20.82 12.98
C LEU A 214 3.58 20.61 13.62
N GLY A 215 4.32 19.62 13.15
CA GLY A 215 5.69 19.36 13.57
C GLY A 215 6.69 20.32 12.91
N ASN A 216 7.71 19.79 12.23
CA ASN A 216 8.73 20.58 11.56
C ASN A 216 8.18 21.33 10.34
N LEU A 217 7.98 22.66 10.48
CA LEU A 217 7.48 23.52 9.40
C LEU A 217 8.51 23.76 8.28
N LYS A 218 9.79 23.45 8.51
CA LYS A 218 10.85 23.61 7.51
C LYS A 218 11.07 22.35 6.66
N ALA A 219 10.34 21.27 6.94
CA ALA A 219 10.46 20.04 6.18
C ALA A 219 10.07 20.26 4.71
N LYS A 220 10.96 19.87 3.80
CA LYS A 220 10.72 19.88 2.36
C LYS A 220 10.33 18.47 1.90
N ARG A 221 9.44 18.36 0.93
CA ARG A 221 9.00 17.10 0.32
C ARG A 221 8.78 17.32 -1.17
N ASP A 222 8.99 16.26 -1.93
CA ASP A 222 8.53 16.17 -3.32
C ASP A 222 7.08 15.66 -3.32
N TRP A 223 6.17 16.46 -3.87
CA TRP A 223 4.74 16.20 -3.85
C TRP A 223 4.22 15.85 -5.25
N GLY A 224 3.57 14.70 -5.35
CA GLY A 224 2.85 14.27 -6.54
C GLY A 224 1.34 14.17 -6.31
N TYR A 225 0.62 13.80 -7.34
CA TYR A 225 -0.79 13.43 -7.31
C TYR A 225 -0.93 11.90 -7.43
N ALA A 226 -1.90 11.31 -6.67
CA ALA A 226 -2.15 9.86 -6.68
C ALA A 226 -3.07 9.44 -7.83
#